data_e15fdb2bbd821cb1f5f49a9d765867af
#
_entry.id   e15fdb2bbd821cb1f5f49a9d765867af
#
_cell.length_a   1.000
_cell.length_b   1.000
_cell.length_c   1.000
_cell.angle_alpha   90.00
_cell.angle_beta   90.00
_cell.angle_gamma   90.00
#
_symmetry.space_group_name_H-M   'P 1'
#
loop_
_entity.id
_entity.type
_entity.pdbx_description
1 polymer ?
#
loop_
_entity_poly.entity_id
_entity_poly.type
_entity_poly.pdbx_seq_one_letter_code
_entity_poly.pdbx_strand_id
1 'polypeptide(L)' 'MKKEQMVGTRLPETVVRDLEAIEQVEQSDRSTTVRKLLSRAIQDWKLDHYSRLYGSGKLTLARAAREAGVSLWEIWIM' A
#
# COMPACT_ATOMS: atom_id res chain seq x y z
N MET A 1 -8.98 -11.19 16.12
CA MET A 1 -8.19 -10.07 16.63
C MET A 1 -6.86 -9.98 15.90
N LYS A 2 -6.53 -8.80 15.42
CA LYS A 2 -5.27 -8.61 14.71
C LYS A 2 -4.13 -8.50 15.69
N LYS A 3 -3.07 -9.23 15.43
CA LYS A 3 -1.83 -9.06 16.17
C LYS A 3 -0.94 -8.10 15.44
N GLU A 4 -0.49 -7.07 16.14
CA GLU A 4 0.50 -6.17 15.61
C GLU A 4 1.87 -6.79 15.82
N GLN A 5 2.70 -6.71 14.80
CA GLN A 5 4.06 -7.21 14.87
C GLN A 5 5.04 -6.09 14.57
N MET A 6 6.14 -6.11 15.28
CA MET A 6 7.19 -5.15 15.05
C MET A 6 8.03 -5.57 13.85
N VAL A 7 8.21 -4.65 12.93
CA VAL A 7 9.05 -4.88 11.76
C VAL A 7 10.16 -3.85 11.78
N GLY A 8 11.40 -4.31 11.95
CA GLY A 8 12.55 -3.43 11.95
C GLY A 8 13.21 -3.38 10.59
N THR A 9 13.54 -2.19 10.14
CA THR A 9 14.25 -2.00 8.89
C THR A 9 15.08 -0.72 8.96
N ARG A 10 16.17 -0.70 8.20
CA ARG A 10 17.00 0.51 8.08
C ARG A 10 16.54 1.28 6.85
N LEU A 11 16.45 2.59 6.99
CA LEU A 11 16.03 3.47 5.92
C LEU A 11 17.15 4.43 5.57
N PRO A 12 17.31 4.76 4.28
CA PRO A 12 18.23 5.83 3.87
C PRO A 12 17.86 7.16 4.51
N GLU A 13 18.83 8.02 4.71
CA GLU A 13 18.60 9.34 5.28
C GLU A 13 17.58 10.15 4.50
N THR A 14 17.60 10.02 3.18
CA THR A 14 16.64 10.74 2.33
C THR A 14 15.22 10.35 2.64
N VAL A 15 14.98 9.06 2.87
CA VAL A 15 13.64 8.56 3.22
C VAL A 15 13.22 9.06 4.60
N VAL A 16 14.17 9.06 5.55
CA VAL A 16 13.88 9.56 6.90
C VAL A 16 13.53 11.05 6.88
N ARG A 17 14.23 11.84 6.08
CA ARG A 17 13.93 13.26 5.92
C ARG A 17 12.55 13.49 5.32
N ASP A 18 12.21 12.67 4.33
CA ASP A 18 10.88 12.76 3.72
C ASP A 18 9.79 12.40 4.73
N LEU A 19 10.03 11.39 5.56
CA LEU A 19 9.11 11.03 6.62
C LEU A 19 8.92 12.17 7.60
N GLU A 20 10.01 12.81 8.01
CA GLU A 20 9.94 13.95 8.92
C GLU A 20 9.12 15.10 8.33
N ALA A 21 9.30 15.37 7.04
CA ALA A 21 8.52 16.41 6.36
C ALA A 21 7.05 16.08 6.34
N ILE A 22 6.70 14.82 6.07
CA ILE A 22 5.31 14.37 6.06
C ILE A 22 4.71 14.45 7.46
N GLU A 23 5.45 14.03 8.48
CA GLU A 23 5.02 14.12 9.87
C GLU A 23 4.64 15.55 10.24
N GLN A 24 5.44 16.52 9.81
CA GLN A 24 5.19 17.93 10.06
C GLN A 24 3.91 18.41 9.37
N VAL A 25 3.75 18.07 8.12
CA VAL A 25 2.59 18.49 7.33
C VAL A 25 1.31 17.88 7.87
N GLU A 26 1.34 16.60 8.22
CA GLU A 26 0.15 15.88 8.70
C GLU A 26 -0.02 15.94 10.21
N GLN A 27 0.94 16.51 10.91
CA GLN A 27 0.94 16.59 12.37
C GLN A 27 0.68 15.23 13.01
N SER A 28 1.38 14.23 12.52
CA SER A 28 1.28 12.85 13.02
C SER A 28 2.64 12.37 13.51
N ASP A 29 2.64 11.35 14.35
CA ASP A 29 3.88 10.76 14.83
C ASP A 29 4.45 9.80 13.77
N ARG A 30 5.67 9.35 14.03
CA ARG A 30 6.37 8.49 13.06
C ARG A 30 5.65 7.16 12.85
N SER A 31 5.21 6.52 13.91
CA SER A 31 4.53 5.23 13.79
C SER A 31 3.27 5.33 12.96
N THR A 32 2.46 6.33 13.19
CA THR A 32 1.22 6.56 12.44
C THR A 32 1.52 6.87 10.99
N THR A 33 2.50 7.72 10.73
CA THR A 33 2.91 8.09 9.38
C THR A 33 3.41 6.88 8.61
N VAL A 34 4.28 6.08 9.21
CA VAL A 34 4.83 4.89 8.56
C VAL A 34 3.74 3.88 8.24
N ARG A 35 2.84 3.60 9.20
CA ARG A 35 1.73 2.66 8.95
C ARG A 35 0.85 3.12 7.80
N LYS A 36 0.53 4.39 7.78
CA LYS A 36 -0.33 4.98 6.75
C LYS A 36 0.31 4.86 5.37
N LEU A 37 1.59 5.23 5.27
CA LEU A 37 2.32 5.15 4.02
C LEU A 37 2.51 3.72 3.55
N LEU A 38 2.83 2.80 4.47
CA LEU A 38 2.99 1.40 4.13
C LEU A 38 1.68 0.79 3.66
N SER A 39 0.58 1.09 4.33
CA SER A 39 -0.73 0.58 3.94
C SER A 39 -1.07 1.02 2.52
N ARG A 40 -0.80 2.27 2.22
CA ARG A 40 -1.04 2.83 0.90
C ARG A 40 -0.15 2.18 -0.15
N ALA A 41 1.14 2.04 0.15
CA ALA A 41 2.08 1.44 -0.78
C ALA A 41 1.73 -0.02 -1.07
N ILE A 42 1.34 -0.78 -0.05
CA ILE A 42 0.94 -2.17 -0.21
C ILE A 42 -0.33 -2.27 -1.05
N GLN A 43 -1.27 -1.37 -0.82
CA GLN A 43 -2.52 -1.33 -1.58
C GLN A 43 -2.22 -1.05 -3.06
N ASP A 44 -1.35 -0.10 -3.34
CA ASP A 44 -0.94 0.23 -4.70
C ASP A 44 -0.24 -0.96 -5.37
N TRP A 45 0.62 -1.64 -4.63
CA TRP A 45 1.32 -2.80 -5.15
C TRP A 45 0.35 -3.93 -5.50
N LYS A 46 -0.62 -4.19 -4.61
CA LYS A 46 -1.63 -5.22 -4.84
C LYS A 46 -2.47 -4.91 -6.07
N LEU A 47 -2.90 -3.67 -6.19
CA LEU A 47 -3.71 -3.25 -7.31
C LEU A 47 -2.97 -3.48 -8.63
N ASP A 48 -1.72 -3.07 -8.69
CA ASP A 48 -0.90 -3.25 -9.88
C ASP A 48 -0.67 -4.73 -10.20
N HIS A 49 -0.29 -5.50 -9.17
CA HIS A 49 0.04 -6.92 -9.33
C HIS A 49 -1.17 -7.73 -9.82
N TYR A 50 -2.31 -7.59 -9.16
CA TYR A 50 -3.48 -8.37 -9.51
C TYR A 50 -4.16 -7.89 -10.78
N SER A 51 -4.00 -6.62 -11.14
CA SER A 51 -4.45 -6.11 -12.43
C SER A 51 -3.67 -6.75 -13.58
N ARG A 52 -2.37 -6.94 -13.39
CA ARG A 52 -1.53 -7.61 -14.37
C ARG A 52 -1.92 -9.07 -14.53
N LEU A 53 -2.22 -9.75 -13.40
CA LEU A 53 -2.66 -11.14 -13.47
C LEU A 53 -3.99 -11.26 -14.20
N TYR A 54 -4.91 -10.34 -13.97
CA TYR A 54 -6.16 -10.31 -14.72
C TYR A 54 -5.89 -10.10 -16.21
N GLY A 55 -5.04 -9.15 -16.55
CA GLY A 55 -4.70 -8.84 -17.94
C GLY A 55 -4.03 -10.00 -18.67
N SER A 56 -3.35 -10.88 -17.93
CA SER A 56 -2.73 -12.08 -18.52
C SER A 56 -3.68 -13.27 -18.60
N GLY A 57 -4.92 -13.11 -18.16
CA GLY A 57 -5.92 -14.17 -18.18
C GLY A 57 -5.84 -15.17 -17.03
N LYS A 58 -4.98 -14.91 -16.05
CA LYS A 58 -4.80 -15.81 -14.90
C LYS A 58 -5.82 -15.61 -13.80
N LEU A 59 -6.46 -14.45 -13.76
CA LEU A 59 -7.49 -14.15 -12.77
C LEU A 59 -8.68 -13.50 -13.44
N THR A 60 -9.86 -13.73 -12.86
CA THR A 60 -11.04 -12.98 -13.26
C THR A 60 -10.96 -11.58 -12.68
N LEU A 61 -11.70 -10.65 -13.26
CA LEU A 61 -11.76 -9.27 -12.78
C LEU A 61 -12.21 -9.21 -11.32
N ALA A 62 -13.25 -9.99 -10.98
CA ALA A 62 -13.76 -10.01 -9.62
C ALA A 62 -12.73 -10.52 -8.62
N ARG A 63 -11.99 -11.55 -8.99
CA ARG A 63 -10.98 -12.12 -8.13
C ARG A 63 -9.79 -11.18 -7.97
N ALA A 64 -9.38 -10.54 -9.06
CA ALA A 64 -8.29 -9.56 -9.01
C ALA A 64 -8.63 -8.40 -8.07
N ALA A 65 -9.87 -7.90 -8.15
CA ALA A 65 -10.31 -6.83 -7.27
C ALA A 65 -10.33 -7.28 -5.82
N ARG A 66 -10.79 -8.49 -5.56
CA ARG A 66 -10.85 -9.04 -4.20
C ARG A 66 -9.47 -9.18 -3.59
N GLU A 67 -8.54 -9.75 -4.34
CA GLU A 67 -7.18 -9.97 -3.86
C GLU A 67 -6.43 -8.66 -3.68
N ALA A 68 -6.69 -7.67 -4.53
CA ALA A 68 -6.09 -6.35 -4.40
C ALA A 68 -6.72 -5.52 -3.28
N GLY A 69 -7.92 -5.91 -2.82
CA GLY A 69 -8.64 -5.16 -1.80
C GLY A 69 -9.25 -3.87 -2.32
N VAL A 70 -9.56 -3.83 -3.61
CA VAL A 70 -10.17 -2.67 -4.25
C VAL A 70 -11.45 -3.08 -4.97
N SER A 71 -12.23 -2.10 -5.40
CA SER A 71 -13.45 -2.38 -6.14
C SER A 71 -13.15 -2.74 -7.60
N LEU A 72 -14.11 -3.40 -8.24
CA LEU A 72 -13.98 -3.72 -9.67
C LEU A 72 -13.78 -2.45 -10.50
N TRP A 73 -14.39 -1.37 -10.08
CA TRP A 73 -14.28 -0.09 -10.74
C TRP A 73 -12.84 0.41 -10.77
N GLU A 74 -12.13 0.28 -9.66
CA GLU A 74 -10.75 0.76 -9.56
C GLU A 74 -9.81 0.00 -10.49
N ILE A 75 -10.02 -1.29 -10.65
CA ILE A 75 -9.22 -2.08 -11.57
C ILE A 75 -9.57 -1.74 -13.02
N TRP A 76 -10.84 -1.53 -13.29
CA TRP A 76 -11.34 -1.26 -14.63
C TRP A 76 -10.77 0.03 -15.22
N ILE A 77 -10.61 1.07 -14.39
CA ILE A 77 -10.16 2.37 -14.85
C ILE A 77 -8.63 2.53 -14.91
N MET A 78 -7.88 1.50 -14.58
CA MET A 78 -6.42 1.56 -14.63
C MET A 78 -5.88 1.43 -16.03
#